data_d52fd3655787ee3820ad2c66efc8bf36
#
_entry.id   d52fd3655787ee3820ad2c66efc8bf36
#
_cell.length_a   1.000
_cell.length_b   1.000
_cell.length_c   1.000
_cell.angle_alpha   90.00
_cell.angle_beta   90.00
_cell.angle_gamma   90.00
#
_symmetry.space_group_name_H-M   'P 1'
#
loop_
_entity.id
_entity.type
_entity.pdbx_description
1 polymer ?
#
loop_
_entity_poly.entity_id
_entity_poly.type
_entity_poly.pdbx_seq_one_letter_code
_entity_poly.pdbx_strand_id
1 'polypeptide(L)'
;MIFEKLVVNAFKKMMYTRCDNFGLAYYFSANDFPGLNKTPHKFKSSKGHMLQGYIYNYDNPIENKVVVFDHGFGGGHESYMKEIEKLCHAGFKVFAYDHTGCMESEGETPNGMAQSLCDLNDCIENIKYNLFKDCDIYVMGHSWGGFSTLNISGIHPEIKKVVVMSGFVSVDLIINDFFDGGLKAYRKAIMKLETESNPYFVRFNGVDSLKKSDCDALLIYSNNDTLVKEKTQYQILYNELKDRPNTKLVLLNNKGHNPNYTEDAVKYLNEYTTLKTKLLKKKKLNTPKKRNDFVNSFDWNKMTQQDEEVWNQIIEHLK
;
A
#
# COMPACT_ATOMS: atom_id res chain seq x y z
N MET A 1 29.30 8.68 -14.56
CA MET A 1 29.61 7.43 -13.82
C MET A 1 29.66 7.58 -12.31
N ILE A 2 30.45 8.47 -11.70
CA ILE A 2 30.52 8.59 -10.22
C ILE A 2 29.18 9.07 -9.63
N PHE A 3 28.63 10.16 -10.16
CA PHE A 3 27.34 10.68 -9.71
C PHE A 3 26.16 9.72 -9.91
N GLU A 4 26.16 8.97 -11.02
CA GLU A 4 25.14 7.95 -11.26
C GLU A 4 25.17 6.86 -10.18
N LYS A 5 26.37 6.36 -9.83
CA LYS A 5 26.52 5.39 -8.73
C LYS A 5 26.02 5.94 -7.40
N LEU A 6 26.24 7.23 -7.10
CA LEU A 6 25.76 7.87 -5.88
C LEU A 6 24.23 7.94 -5.86
N VAL A 7 23.61 8.33 -6.97
CA VAL A 7 22.14 8.41 -7.09
C VAL A 7 21.52 7.01 -6.99
N VAL A 8 22.06 6.02 -7.71
CA VAL A 8 21.59 4.63 -7.63
C VAL A 8 21.74 4.07 -6.20
N ASN A 9 22.86 4.35 -5.53
CA ASN A 9 23.06 3.91 -4.14
C ASN A 9 22.11 4.60 -3.16
N ALA A 10 21.80 5.88 -3.36
CA ALA A 10 20.82 6.59 -2.56
C ALA A 10 19.40 5.99 -2.75
N PHE A 11 19.03 5.67 -3.99
CA PHE A 11 17.77 4.99 -4.29
C PHE A 11 17.73 3.58 -3.69
N LYS A 12 18.81 2.79 -3.82
CA LYS A 12 18.92 1.48 -3.16
C LYS A 12 18.74 1.58 -1.65
N LYS A 13 19.39 2.55 -1.02
CA LYS A 13 19.24 2.76 0.42
C LYS A 13 17.79 3.10 0.82
N MET A 14 17.04 3.76 -0.04
CA MET A 14 15.64 4.11 0.20
C MET A 14 14.70 2.92 -0.06
N MET A 15 14.83 2.25 -1.22
CA MET A 15 13.86 1.26 -1.71
C MET A 15 14.27 -0.20 -1.51
N TYR A 16 15.53 -0.45 -1.14
CA TYR A 16 16.09 -1.80 -0.95
C TYR A 16 16.66 -2.00 0.46
N THR A 17 16.18 -1.25 1.43
CA THR A 17 16.45 -1.49 2.85
C THR A 17 15.22 -2.10 3.48
N ARG A 18 15.41 -3.15 4.26
CA ARG A 18 14.32 -3.85 4.96
C ARG A 18 13.44 -2.87 5.74
N CYS A 19 12.14 -3.05 5.66
CA CYS A 19 11.12 -2.24 6.32
C CYS A 19 10.74 -2.86 7.66
N ASP A 20 11.46 -2.53 8.73
CA ASP A 20 11.17 -3.01 10.07
C ASP A 20 10.57 -1.91 10.96
N ASN A 21 10.03 -2.33 12.10
CA ASN A 21 9.59 -1.39 13.12
C ASN A 21 10.80 -0.78 13.85
N PHE A 22 11.14 0.45 13.50
CA PHE A 22 12.24 1.19 14.12
C PHE A 22 11.83 1.94 15.41
N GLY A 23 10.61 1.73 15.90
CA GLY A 23 10.08 2.43 17.07
C GLY A 23 9.84 3.92 16.83
N LEU A 24 9.52 4.29 15.59
CA LEU A 24 9.23 5.66 15.14
C LEU A 24 7.77 5.84 14.72
N ALA A 25 6.92 4.88 15.01
CA ALA A 25 5.48 4.95 14.84
C ALA A 25 4.82 4.03 15.88
N TYR A 26 3.58 4.32 16.21
CA TYR A 26 2.71 3.41 16.92
C TYR A 26 1.93 2.58 15.91
N TYR A 27 1.89 1.29 16.09
CA TYR A 27 1.07 0.39 15.31
C TYR A 27 -0.06 -0.15 16.18
N PHE A 28 -1.29 0.05 15.74
CA PHE A 28 -2.43 -0.63 16.34
C PHE A 28 -2.32 -2.13 16.04
N SER A 29 -2.83 -2.93 16.93
CA SER A 29 -2.92 -4.39 16.80
C SER A 29 -4.37 -4.85 16.96
N ALA A 30 -4.65 -6.13 16.72
CA ALA A 30 -5.98 -6.66 16.97
C ALA A 30 -6.46 -6.46 18.41
N ASN A 31 -5.53 -6.40 19.36
CA ASN A 31 -5.84 -6.20 20.80
C ASN A 31 -6.42 -4.80 21.10
N ASP A 32 -6.20 -3.84 20.23
CA ASP A 32 -6.77 -2.48 20.36
C ASP A 32 -8.25 -2.41 19.94
N PHE A 33 -8.78 -3.50 19.34
CA PHE A 33 -10.14 -3.60 18.83
C PHE A 33 -10.88 -4.79 19.47
N PRO A 34 -11.66 -4.57 20.54
CA PRO A 34 -12.33 -5.64 21.26
C PRO A 34 -13.20 -6.52 20.36
N GLY A 35 -12.96 -7.85 20.42
CA GLY A 35 -13.67 -8.83 19.62
C GLY A 35 -13.10 -9.08 18.22
N LEU A 36 -12.09 -8.34 17.79
CA LEU A 36 -11.42 -8.60 16.51
C LEU A 36 -10.55 -9.85 16.60
N ASN A 37 -10.91 -10.89 15.88
CA ASN A 37 -10.14 -12.12 15.77
C ASN A 37 -8.93 -11.93 14.85
N LYS A 38 -7.78 -12.51 15.21
CA LYS A 38 -6.54 -12.53 14.41
C LYS A 38 -6.03 -13.98 14.32
N THR A 39 -6.01 -14.55 13.13
CA THR A 39 -5.51 -15.93 12.89
C THR A 39 -4.29 -15.88 11.97
N PRO A 40 -3.12 -16.39 12.38
CA PRO A 40 -1.92 -16.36 11.55
C PRO A 40 -2.02 -17.35 10.38
N HIS A 41 -1.46 -16.93 9.25
CA HIS A 41 -1.30 -17.77 8.07
C HIS A 41 -0.04 -17.36 7.30
N LYS A 42 0.82 -18.34 7.04
CA LYS A 42 2.04 -18.13 6.23
C LYS A 42 1.88 -18.74 4.85
N PHE A 43 2.44 -18.08 3.87
CA PHE A 43 2.52 -18.63 2.51
C PHE A 43 3.89 -18.36 1.91
N LYS A 44 4.26 -19.21 0.95
CA LYS A 44 5.56 -19.10 0.27
C LYS A 44 5.42 -18.22 -0.97
N SER A 45 6.28 -17.22 -1.09
CA SER A 45 6.40 -16.43 -2.32
C SER A 45 7.11 -17.21 -3.43
N SER A 46 6.88 -16.82 -4.68
CA SER A 46 7.55 -17.38 -5.86
C SER A 46 9.09 -17.17 -5.83
N LYS A 47 9.56 -16.20 -5.05
CA LYS A 47 11.00 -15.98 -4.79
C LYS A 47 11.57 -16.79 -3.63
N GLY A 48 10.76 -17.66 -3.02
CA GLY A 48 11.19 -18.62 -2.00
C GLY A 48 11.10 -18.13 -0.56
N HIS A 49 10.69 -16.86 -0.31
CA HIS A 49 10.50 -16.31 1.02
C HIS A 49 9.16 -16.74 1.63
N MET A 50 9.13 -16.96 2.93
CA MET A 50 7.88 -17.13 3.68
C MET A 50 7.32 -15.76 4.04
N LEU A 51 6.11 -15.46 3.57
CA LEU A 51 5.39 -14.24 3.89
C LEU A 51 4.42 -14.49 5.04
N GLN A 52 4.44 -13.59 6.02
CA GLN A 52 3.56 -13.65 7.18
C GLN A 52 2.29 -12.87 6.87
N GLY A 53 1.15 -13.53 6.96
CA GLY A 53 -0.17 -12.92 6.86
C GLY A 53 -1.05 -13.32 8.03
N TYR A 54 -2.21 -12.66 8.09
CA TYR A 54 -3.22 -12.88 9.11
C TYR A 54 -4.62 -12.74 8.52
N ILE A 55 -5.53 -13.57 9.01
CA ILE A 55 -6.96 -13.44 8.76
C ILE A 55 -7.54 -12.64 9.91
N TYR A 56 -8.24 -11.56 9.58
CA TYR A 56 -8.96 -10.71 10.53
C TYR A 56 -10.46 -10.80 10.27
N ASN A 57 -11.27 -10.92 11.31
CA ASN A 57 -12.73 -10.87 11.24
C ASN A 57 -13.36 -10.67 12.62
N TYR A 58 -14.53 -10.08 12.65
CA TYR A 58 -15.47 -10.24 13.78
C TYR A 58 -16.28 -11.52 13.64
N ASP A 59 -17.09 -11.84 14.65
CA ASP A 59 -17.97 -13.00 14.61
C ASP A 59 -19.01 -12.87 13.48
N ASN A 60 -19.34 -14.01 12.86
CA ASN A 60 -20.30 -14.11 11.76
C ASN A 60 -19.98 -13.20 10.55
N PRO A 61 -18.81 -13.30 9.97
CA PRO A 61 -18.47 -12.51 8.79
C PRO A 61 -19.31 -12.95 7.59
N ILE A 62 -19.39 -12.06 6.57
CA ILE A 62 -20.03 -12.36 5.29
C ILE A 62 -19.38 -13.62 4.71
N GLU A 63 -20.19 -14.62 4.39
CA GLU A 63 -19.72 -15.85 3.77
C GLU A 63 -19.27 -15.60 2.33
N ASN A 64 -18.36 -16.41 1.86
CA ASN A 64 -17.87 -16.44 0.47
C ASN A 64 -17.30 -15.12 -0.06
N LYS A 65 -16.86 -14.22 0.82
CA LYS A 65 -16.13 -13.00 0.44
C LYS A 65 -14.89 -12.82 1.30
N VAL A 66 -13.79 -12.47 0.64
CA VAL A 66 -12.55 -12.08 1.33
C VAL A 66 -11.98 -10.81 0.70
N VAL A 67 -11.56 -9.89 1.55
CA VAL A 67 -10.80 -8.70 1.13
C VAL A 67 -9.33 -8.94 1.43
N VAL A 68 -8.47 -8.89 0.42
CA VAL A 68 -7.03 -8.84 0.59
C VAL A 68 -6.62 -7.40 0.77
N PHE A 69 -5.96 -7.08 1.89
CA PHE A 69 -5.44 -5.75 2.15
C PHE A 69 -3.94 -5.69 1.86
N ASP A 70 -3.56 -4.83 0.92
CA ASP A 70 -2.19 -4.71 0.42
C ASP A 70 -1.56 -3.40 0.90
N HIS A 71 -0.53 -3.50 1.75
CA HIS A 71 0.02 -2.37 2.48
C HIS A 71 1.00 -1.51 1.64
N GLY A 72 1.17 -0.24 2.04
CA GLY A 72 2.12 0.69 1.45
C GLY A 72 3.57 0.46 1.89
N PHE A 73 4.50 1.11 1.20
CA PHE A 73 5.93 1.01 1.47
C PHE A 73 6.32 1.62 2.83
N GLY A 74 7.29 1.00 3.49
CA GLY A 74 7.89 1.53 4.73
C GLY A 74 7.28 1.03 6.04
N GLY A 75 6.36 0.08 5.96
CA GLY A 75 5.73 -0.57 7.11
C GLY A 75 5.30 -1.99 6.79
N GLY A 76 4.28 -2.47 7.46
CA GLY A 76 3.60 -3.74 7.23
C GLY A 76 2.08 -3.57 7.38
N HIS A 77 1.37 -4.67 7.41
CA HIS A 77 -0.10 -4.67 7.53
C HIS A 77 -0.60 -3.98 8.82
N GLU A 78 0.13 -4.06 9.93
CA GLU A 78 -0.24 -3.41 11.18
C GLU A 78 -0.22 -1.87 11.11
N SER A 79 0.43 -1.29 10.09
CA SER A 79 0.33 0.14 9.81
C SER A 79 -1.08 0.56 9.36
N TYR A 80 -1.93 -0.41 9.00
CA TYR A 80 -3.28 -0.23 8.44
C TYR A 80 -4.36 -0.92 9.28
N MET A 81 -4.11 -1.14 10.57
CA MET A 81 -5.07 -1.85 11.42
C MET A 81 -6.43 -1.18 11.53
N LYS A 82 -6.50 0.16 11.43
CA LYS A 82 -7.79 0.87 11.42
C LYS A 82 -8.59 0.63 10.14
N GLU A 83 -7.90 0.54 9.01
CA GLU A 83 -8.48 0.20 7.71
C GLU A 83 -8.96 -1.26 7.71
N ILE A 84 -8.15 -2.17 8.21
CA ILE A 84 -8.48 -3.59 8.33
C ILE A 84 -9.69 -3.76 9.27
N GLU A 85 -9.69 -3.09 10.41
CA GLU A 85 -10.81 -3.11 11.36
C GLU A 85 -12.10 -2.59 10.73
N LYS A 86 -12.07 -1.46 10.01
CA LYS A 86 -13.22 -0.92 9.30
C LYS A 86 -13.85 -1.91 8.32
N LEU A 87 -13.02 -2.64 7.57
CA LEU A 87 -13.49 -3.71 6.68
C LEU A 87 -14.12 -4.87 7.46
N CYS A 88 -13.47 -5.29 8.56
CA CYS A 88 -14.00 -6.34 9.43
C CYS A 88 -15.32 -5.92 10.09
N HIS A 89 -15.42 -4.66 10.55
CA HIS A 89 -16.65 -4.10 11.14
C HIS A 89 -17.78 -4.06 10.11
N ALA A 90 -17.47 -3.87 8.82
CA ALA A 90 -18.47 -3.95 7.75
C ALA A 90 -18.88 -5.40 7.39
N GLY A 91 -18.30 -6.39 8.08
CA GLY A 91 -18.63 -7.81 7.98
C GLY A 91 -17.68 -8.63 7.09
N PHE A 92 -16.63 -8.05 6.53
CA PHE A 92 -15.71 -8.82 5.69
C PHE A 92 -14.70 -9.64 6.50
N LYS A 93 -14.31 -10.80 5.96
CA LYS A 93 -13.01 -11.42 6.30
C LYS A 93 -11.93 -10.64 5.56
N VAL A 94 -10.88 -10.26 6.27
CA VAL A 94 -9.74 -9.54 5.69
C VAL A 94 -8.50 -10.40 5.82
N PHE A 95 -7.83 -10.65 4.71
CA PHE A 95 -6.49 -11.22 4.72
C PHE A 95 -5.49 -10.08 4.49
N ALA A 96 -4.62 -9.84 5.46
CA ALA A 96 -3.56 -8.86 5.36
C ALA A 96 -2.22 -9.52 5.66
N TYR A 97 -1.17 -9.12 4.96
CA TYR A 97 0.15 -9.74 5.06
C TYR A 97 1.26 -8.70 4.95
N ASP A 98 2.46 -9.07 5.32
CA ASP A 98 3.64 -8.25 5.14
C ASP A 98 4.36 -8.66 3.85
N HIS A 99 4.74 -7.69 3.02
CA HIS A 99 5.51 -7.92 1.81
C HIS A 99 6.91 -8.48 2.09
N THR A 100 7.55 -9.07 1.08
CA THR A 100 8.94 -9.49 1.13
C THR A 100 9.83 -8.37 1.70
N GLY A 101 10.66 -8.70 2.69
CA GLY A 101 11.56 -7.72 3.33
C GLY A 101 10.87 -6.66 4.18
N CYS A 102 9.64 -6.93 4.63
CA CYS A 102 8.88 -6.07 5.54
C CYS A 102 8.48 -6.84 6.80
N MET A 103 8.60 -6.20 7.95
CA MET A 103 8.12 -6.64 9.27
C MET A 103 8.37 -8.12 9.56
N GLU A 104 7.30 -8.94 9.64
CA GLU A 104 7.39 -10.37 10.02
C GLU A 104 7.65 -11.31 8.85
N SER A 105 7.62 -10.80 7.60
CA SER A 105 7.95 -11.59 6.41
C SER A 105 9.45 -11.73 6.20
N GLU A 106 9.85 -12.82 5.57
CA GLU A 106 11.24 -13.05 5.18
C GLU A 106 11.68 -12.13 4.03
N GLY A 107 12.96 -12.13 3.75
CA GLY A 107 13.62 -11.31 2.74
C GLY A 107 14.47 -10.21 3.37
N GLU A 108 15.67 -10.02 2.82
CA GLU A 108 16.59 -9.00 3.33
C GLU A 108 16.23 -7.58 2.85
N THR A 109 15.47 -7.49 1.78
CA THR A 109 15.03 -6.21 1.20
C THR A 109 13.65 -6.33 0.56
N PRO A 110 12.92 -5.20 0.37
CA PRO A 110 11.66 -5.17 -0.39
C PRO A 110 11.82 -5.40 -1.90
N ASN A 111 13.02 -5.57 -2.41
CA ASN A 111 13.31 -5.89 -3.82
C ASN A 111 12.72 -4.93 -4.88
N GLY A 112 12.56 -3.65 -4.54
CA GLY A 112 12.11 -2.62 -5.47
C GLY A 112 10.59 -2.45 -5.55
N MET A 113 10.16 -1.55 -6.42
CA MET A 113 8.78 -1.08 -6.48
C MET A 113 7.79 -2.12 -7.01
N ALA A 114 8.22 -2.97 -7.95
CA ALA A 114 7.34 -3.98 -8.52
C ALA A 114 7.17 -5.24 -7.64
N GLN A 115 7.89 -5.31 -6.50
CA GLN A 115 7.79 -6.46 -5.61
C GLN A 115 6.40 -6.60 -4.97
N SER A 116 5.71 -5.50 -4.67
CA SER A 116 4.35 -5.59 -4.12
C SER A 116 3.40 -6.35 -5.05
N LEU A 117 3.50 -6.13 -6.37
CA LEU A 117 2.68 -6.87 -7.32
C LEU A 117 3.07 -8.35 -7.40
N CYS A 118 4.36 -8.67 -7.27
CA CYS A 118 4.84 -10.06 -7.19
C CYS A 118 4.26 -10.75 -5.94
N ASP A 119 4.37 -10.13 -4.78
CA ASP A 119 3.89 -10.70 -3.52
C ASP A 119 2.35 -10.80 -3.48
N LEU A 120 1.65 -9.80 -4.04
CA LEU A 120 0.19 -9.86 -4.15
C LEU A 120 -0.27 -10.97 -5.11
N ASN A 121 0.43 -11.19 -6.24
CA ASN A 121 0.19 -12.32 -7.11
C ASN A 121 0.29 -13.65 -6.35
N ASP A 122 1.38 -13.85 -5.60
CA ASP A 122 1.58 -15.06 -4.81
C ASP A 122 0.55 -15.20 -3.68
N CYS A 123 0.13 -14.09 -3.10
CA CYS A 123 -0.96 -14.03 -2.11
C CYS A 123 -2.29 -14.49 -2.70
N ILE A 124 -2.69 -13.96 -3.87
CA ILE A 124 -3.94 -14.34 -4.53
C ILE A 124 -3.94 -15.83 -4.90
N GLU A 125 -2.83 -16.35 -5.44
CA GLU A 125 -2.66 -17.77 -5.70
C GLU A 125 -2.84 -18.63 -4.42
N ASN A 126 -2.23 -18.20 -3.30
CA ASN A 126 -2.40 -18.91 -2.03
C ASN A 126 -3.84 -18.87 -1.52
N ILE A 127 -4.51 -17.72 -1.60
CA ILE A 127 -5.92 -17.57 -1.18
C ILE A 127 -6.81 -18.48 -1.99
N LYS A 128 -6.68 -18.45 -3.31
CA LYS A 128 -7.49 -19.18 -4.26
C LYS A 128 -7.37 -20.71 -4.11
N TYR A 129 -6.15 -21.20 -3.93
CA TYR A 129 -5.91 -22.64 -3.93
C TYR A 129 -5.82 -23.28 -2.55
N ASN A 130 -5.49 -22.53 -1.51
CA ASN A 130 -5.20 -23.10 -0.20
C ASN A 130 -6.12 -22.60 0.92
N LEU A 131 -6.54 -21.33 0.89
CA LEU A 131 -7.16 -20.70 2.06
C LEU A 131 -8.67 -20.46 1.89
N PHE A 132 -9.09 -19.86 0.77
CA PHE A 132 -10.48 -19.44 0.53
C PHE A 132 -10.93 -19.85 -0.89
N LYS A 133 -10.94 -21.15 -1.17
CA LYS A 133 -11.12 -21.73 -2.52
C LYS A 133 -12.39 -21.29 -3.25
N ASP A 134 -13.48 -21.05 -2.52
CA ASP A 134 -14.81 -20.75 -3.08
C ASP A 134 -15.26 -19.33 -2.76
N CYS A 135 -14.34 -18.44 -2.40
CA CYS A 135 -14.66 -17.05 -2.08
C CYS A 135 -14.45 -16.11 -3.27
N ASP A 136 -15.34 -15.12 -3.39
CA ASP A 136 -15.06 -13.94 -4.21
C ASP A 136 -13.91 -13.15 -3.58
N ILE A 137 -12.88 -12.87 -4.38
CA ILE A 137 -11.69 -12.16 -3.94
C ILE A 137 -11.84 -10.69 -4.32
N TYR A 138 -11.77 -9.84 -3.30
CA TYR A 138 -11.68 -8.39 -3.42
C TYR A 138 -10.30 -7.94 -2.96
N VAL A 139 -9.76 -6.87 -3.54
CA VAL A 139 -8.43 -6.36 -3.16
C VAL A 139 -8.53 -4.88 -2.84
N MET A 140 -7.94 -4.47 -1.73
CA MET A 140 -7.81 -3.06 -1.34
C MET A 140 -6.37 -2.75 -1.00
N GLY A 141 -5.82 -1.66 -1.55
CA GLY A 141 -4.43 -1.30 -1.28
C GLY A 141 -4.17 0.19 -1.33
N HIS A 142 -3.10 0.59 -0.65
CA HIS A 142 -2.66 1.97 -0.53
C HIS A 142 -1.24 2.16 -1.04
N SER A 143 -0.99 3.23 -1.80
CA SER A 143 0.37 3.62 -2.22
C SER A 143 1.07 2.51 -3.00
N TRP A 144 2.11 1.89 -2.45
CA TRP A 144 2.81 0.74 -3.01
C TRP A 144 1.89 -0.47 -3.19
N GLY A 145 1.07 -0.80 -2.17
CA GLY A 145 -0.02 -1.77 -2.28
C GLY A 145 -1.13 -1.30 -3.23
N GLY A 146 -1.32 0.01 -3.39
CA GLY A 146 -2.22 0.57 -4.38
C GLY A 146 -1.77 0.33 -5.82
N PHE A 147 -0.46 0.33 -6.10
CA PHE A 147 0.09 -0.05 -7.40
C PHE A 147 -0.21 -1.52 -7.71
N SER A 148 0.06 -2.42 -6.78
CA SER A 148 -0.24 -3.84 -6.97
C SER A 148 -1.74 -4.09 -7.12
N THR A 149 -2.58 -3.47 -6.30
CA THR A 149 -4.05 -3.55 -6.38
C THR A 149 -4.56 -3.05 -7.74
N LEU A 150 -4.00 -1.96 -8.28
CA LEU A 150 -4.37 -1.41 -9.58
C LEU A 150 -4.03 -2.36 -10.75
N ASN A 151 -3.01 -3.20 -10.57
CA ASN A 151 -2.48 -4.06 -11.61
C ASN A 151 -2.90 -5.53 -11.52
N ILE A 152 -3.33 -5.99 -10.34
CA ILE A 152 -3.55 -7.42 -10.08
C ILE A 152 -4.66 -8.03 -10.93
N SER A 153 -5.69 -7.27 -11.27
CA SER A 153 -6.80 -7.75 -12.12
C SER A 153 -6.37 -8.05 -13.57
N GLY A 154 -5.24 -7.49 -14.01
CA GLY A 154 -4.63 -7.82 -15.29
C GLY A 154 -3.91 -9.18 -15.30
N ILE A 155 -3.68 -9.76 -14.12
CA ILE A 155 -3.08 -11.10 -13.91
C ILE A 155 -4.16 -12.09 -13.51
N HIS A 156 -5.05 -11.68 -12.61
CA HIS A 156 -6.13 -12.48 -12.01
C HIS A 156 -7.50 -11.92 -12.41
N PRO A 157 -8.05 -12.33 -13.57
CA PRO A 157 -9.33 -11.82 -14.06
C PRO A 157 -10.53 -12.25 -13.21
N GLU A 158 -10.36 -13.22 -12.31
CA GLU A 158 -11.36 -13.63 -11.34
C GLU A 158 -11.60 -12.66 -10.19
N ILE A 159 -10.69 -11.69 -9.97
CA ILE A 159 -10.87 -10.64 -8.96
C ILE A 159 -12.09 -9.78 -9.32
N LYS A 160 -13.04 -9.71 -8.39
CA LYS A 160 -14.32 -9.05 -8.63
C LYS A 160 -14.27 -7.54 -8.43
N LYS A 161 -13.62 -7.10 -7.36
CA LYS A 161 -13.59 -5.68 -6.98
C LYS A 161 -12.20 -5.25 -6.49
N VAL A 162 -11.81 -4.04 -6.84
CA VAL A 162 -10.59 -3.42 -6.33
C VAL A 162 -10.87 -2.03 -5.77
N VAL A 163 -10.21 -1.69 -4.66
CA VAL A 163 -10.19 -0.34 -4.08
C VAL A 163 -8.74 0.13 -4.02
N VAL A 164 -8.44 1.17 -4.76
CA VAL A 164 -7.09 1.74 -4.85
C VAL A 164 -7.06 3.10 -4.17
N MET A 165 -6.21 3.25 -3.18
CA MET A 165 -5.96 4.51 -2.49
C MET A 165 -4.55 5.00 -2.83
N SER A 166 -4.45 6.16 -3.49
CA SER A 166 -3.16 6.78 -3.86
C SER A 166 -2.14 5.80 -4.48
N GLY A 167 -2.60 4.85 -5.30
CA GLY A 167 -1.73 3.90 -6.01
C GLY A 167 -1.08 4.55 -7.23
N PHE A 168 0.20 4.29 -7.50
CA PHE A 168 0.82 4.78 -8.72
C PHE A 168 0.53 3.85 -9.91
N VAL A 169 0.46 4.42 -11.11
CA VAL A 169 -0.01 3.73 -12.33
C VAL A 169 0.99 2.67 -12.81
N SER A 170 2.28 3.02 -12.82
CA SER A 170 3.36 2.12 -13.22
C SER A 170 4.68 2.53 -12.56
N VAL A 171 5.63 1.58 -12.51
CA VAL A 171 6.98 1.84 -11.97
C VAL A 171 7.71 2.92 -12.78
N ASP A 172 7.56 2.94 -14.10
CA ASP A 172 8.19 3.96 -14.94
C ASP A 172 7.64 5.37 -14.62
N LEU A 173 6.33 5.52 -14.49
CA LEU A 173 5.71 6.81 -14.20
C LEU A 173 6.10 7.35 -12.82
N ILE A 174 6.13 6.52 -11.79
CA ILE A 174 6.51 6.99 -10.46
C ILE A 174 8.02 7.32 -10.37
N ILE A 175 8.87 6.58 -11.08
CA ILE A 175 10.29 6.92 -11.22
C ILE A 175 10.45 8.25 -11.97
N ASN A 176 9.63 8.52 -12.98
CA ASN A 176 9.61 9.80 -13.67
C ASN A 176 9.24 10.96 -12.74
N ASP A 177 8.33 10.74 -11.78
CA ASP A 177 7.97 11.73 -10.78
C ASP A 177 9.08 11.98 -9.76
N PHE A 178 9.76 10.93 -9.29
CA PHE A 178 10.85 11.05 -8.32
C PHE A 178 12.14 11.61 -8.91
N PHE A 179 12.39 11.34 -10.18
CA PHE A 179 13.59 11.76 -10.89
C PHE A 179 13.26 12.82 -11.95
N ASP A 180 12.67 13.95 -11.52
CA ASP A 180 12.41 15.09 -12.39
C ASP A 180 13.55 16.13 -12.38
N GLY A 181 13.46 17.14 -13.26
CA GLY A 181 14.47 18.20 -13.36
C GLY A 181 15.86 17.67 -13.71
N GLY A 182 16.87 18.03 -12.92
CA GLY A 182 18.28 17.61 -13.12
C GLY A 182 18.54 16.13 -12.87
N LEU A 183 17.60 15.42 -12.27
CA LEU A 183 17.75 13.98 -12.00
C LEU A 183 17.28 13.09 -13.16
N LYS A 184 16.68 13.64 -14.20
CA LYS A 184 16.18 12.88 -15.38
C LYS A 184 17.22 11.96 -16.01
N ALA A 185 18.48 12.36 -16.02
CA ALA A 185 19.59 11.57 -16.58
C ALA A 185 19.76 10.20 -15.92
N TYR A 186 19.28 10.03 -14.67
CA TYR A 186 19.48 8.79 -13.90
C TYR A 186 18.28 7.81 -14.00
N ARG A 187 17.17 8.22 -14.60
CA ARG A 187 15.95 7.39 -14.75
C ARG A 187 16.26 6.02 -15.35
N LYS A 188 17.06 6.01 -16.43
CA LYS A 188 17.44 4.77 -17.12
C LYS A 188 18.20 3.79 -16.22
N ALA A 189 19.10 4.29 -15.37
CA ALA A 189 19.86 3.45 -14.43
C ALA A 189 18.97 2.89 -13.33
N ILE A 190 18.01 3.69 -12.83
CA ILE A 190 17.04 3.24 -11.84
C ILE A 190 16.06 2.23 -12.45
N MET A 191 15.50 2.49 -13.63
CA MET A 191 14.63 1.53 -14.34
C MET A 191 15.35 0.20 -14.64
N LYS A 192 16.64 0.25 -14.96
CA LYS A 192 17.44 -0.97 -15.13
C LYS A 192 17.48 -1.78 -13.83
N LEU A 193 17.72 -1.13 -12.68
CA LEU A 193 17.74 -1.78 -11.38
C LEU A 193 16.38 -2.44 -11.05
N GLU A 194 15.27 -1.71 -11.24
CA GLU A 194 13.91 -2.22 -11.02
C GLU A 194 13.60 -3.41 -11.96
N THR A 195 14.02 -3.32 -13.22
CA THR A 195 13.84 -4.40 -14.21
C THR A 195 14.65 -5.65 -13.84
N GLU A 196 15.88 -5.48 -13.35
CA GLU A 196 16.70 -6.60 -12.89
C GLU A 196 16.09 -7.30 -11.67
N SER A 197 15.47 -6.55 -10.78
CA SER A 197 14.83 -7.07 -9.56
C SER A 197 13.53 -7.82 -9.84
N ASN A 198 12.69 -7.29 -10.74
CA ASN A 198 11.36 -7.84 -11.05
C ASN A 198 11.04 -7.71 -12.57
N PRO A 199 11.70 -8.48 -13.44
CA PRO A 199 11.65 -8.29 -14.91
C PRO A 199 10.25 -8.49 -15.51
N TYR A 200 9.39 -9.27 -14.88
CA TYR A 200 8.02 -9.49 -15.30
C TYR A 200 7.08 -8.38 -14.78
N PHE A 201 7.05 -8.18 -13.45
CA PHE A 201 6.08 -7.31 -12.79
C PHE A 201 6.35 -5.81 -12.98
N VAL A 202 7.59 -5.39 -13.28
CA VAL A 202 7.95 -3.99 -13.54
C VAL A 202 7.26 -3.39 -14.77
N ARG A 203 6.75 -4.23 -15.67
CA ARG A 203 6.14 -3.83 -16.95
C ARG A 203 4.65 -3.53 -16.84
N PHE A 204 4.04 -3.82 -15.70
CA PHE A 204 2.61 -3.63 -15.54
C PHE A 204 2.24 -2.14 -15.44
N ASN A 205 1.10 -1.83 -16.04
CA ASN A 205 0.51 -0.50 -16.07
C ASN A 205 -0.97 -0.63 -15.70
N GLY A 206 -1.41 0.13 -14.70
CA GLY A 206 -2.75 0.02 -14.14
C GLY A 206 -3.87 0.35 -15.13
N VAL A 207 -3.62 1.23 -16.09
CA VAL A 207 -4.58 1.51 -17.16
C VAL A 207 -4.81 0.26 -18.01
N ASP A 208 -3.72 -0.36 -18.47
CA ASP A 208 -3.79 -1.56 -19.31
C ASP A 208 -4.39 -2.75 -18.56
N SER A 209 -4.06 -2.88 -17.27
CA SER A 209 -4.58 -3.94 -16.41
C SER A 209 -6.08 -3.83 -16.22
N LEU A 210 -6.59 -2.63 -15.92
CA LEU A 210 -8.03 -2.41 -15.76
C LEU A 210 -8.78 -2.51 -17.09
N LYS A 211 -8.23 -2.03 -18.20
CA LYS A 211 -8.87 -2.16 -19.52
C LYS A 211 -9.03 -3.62 -19.97
N LYS A 212 -8.19 -4.53 -19.47
CA LYS A 212 -8.21 -5.96 -19.81
C LYS A 212 -9.05 -6.80 -18.86
N SER A 213 -9.59 -6.22 -17.81
CA SER A 213 -10.38 -6.94 -16.80
C SER A 213 -11.80 -6.40 -16.69
N ASP A 214 -12.71 -7.23 -16.20
CA ASP A 214 -14.10 -6.88 -15.92
C ASP A 214 -14.33 -6.47 -14.45
N CYS A 215 -13.26 -6.38 -13.66
CA CYS A 215 -13.38 -6.06 -12.24
C CYS A 215 -13.95 -4.64 -12.03
N ASP A 216 -14.76 -4.48 -10.99
CA ASP A 216 -15.21 -3.17 -10.54
C ASP A 216 -14.07 -2.46 -9.80
N ALA A 217 -13.77 -1.23 -10.16
CA ALA A 217 -12.66 -0.47 -9.60
C ALA A 217 -13.13 0.84 -8.96
N LEU A 218 -12.76 1.06 -7.70
CA LEU A 218 -12.88 2.35 -7.01
C LEU A 218 -11.48 2.92 -6.80
N LEU A 219 -11.20 4.04 -7.46
CA LEU A 219 -9.88 4.70 -7.47
C LEU A 219 -9.97 6.03 -6.73
N ILE A 220 -9.34 6.12 -5.54
CA ILE A 220 -9.45 7.28 -4.63
C ILE A 220 -8.09 7.96 -4.51
N TYR A 221 -8.03 9.23 -4.87
CA TYR A 221 -6.82 10.04 -4.88
C TYR A 221 -7.06 11.40 -4.21
N SER A 222 -5.98 12.16 -4.00
CA SER A 222 -6.05 13.52 -3.47
C SER A 222 -5.29 14.50 -4.36
N ASN A 223 -5.86 15.71 -4.54
CA ASN A 223 -5.30 16.75 -5.41
C ASN A 223 -3.97 17.33 -4.90
N ASN A 224 -3.67 17.15 -3.63
CA ASN A 224 -2.45 17.68 -2.99
C ASN A 224 -1.47 16.57 -2.54
N ASP A 225 -1.62 15.35 -3.06
CA ASP A 225 -0.64 14.29 -2.85
C ASP A 225 0.69 14.64 -3.52
N THR A 226 1.77 14.68 -2.72
CA THR A 226 3.12 15.03 -3.19
C THR A 226 3.94 13.83 -3.63
N LEU A 227 3.50 12.60 -3.30
CA LEU A 227 4.15 11.34 -3.65
C LEU A 227 3.55 10.75 -4.93
N VAL A 228 2.24 10.53 -4.92
CA VAL A 228 1.47 10.04 -6.09
C VAL A 228 0.67 11.22 -6.63
N LYS A 229 1.33 12.00 -7.47
CA LYS A 229 0.81 13.32 -7.90
C LYS A 229 -0.44 13.21 -8.77
N GLU A 230 -1.42 14.05 -8.50
CA GLU A 230 -2.63 14.15 -9.32
C GLU A 230 -2.32 14.22 -10.82
N LYS A 231 -1.47 15.16 -11.22
CA LYS A 231 -1.19 15.47 -12.62
C LYS A 231 -0.57 14.32 -13.42
N THR A 232 0.27 13.50 -12.79
CA THR A 232 1.08 12.48 -13.47
C THR A 232 0.60 11.07 -13.20
N GLN A 233 -0.37 10.89 -12.28
CA GLN A 233 -0.92 9.59 -11.91
C GLN A 233 -2.44 9.59 -12.07
N TYR A 234 -3.19 10.33 -11.23
CA TYR A 234 -4.66 10.35 -11.30
C TYR A 234 -5.18 10.86 -12.65
N GLN A 235 -4.60 11.92 -13.21
CA GLN A 235 -5.07 12.47 -14.49
C GLN A 235 -4.92 11.50 -15.65
N ILE A 236 -3.89 10.63 -15.62
CA ILE A 236 -3.73 9.56 -16.61
C ILE A 236 -4.87 8.53 -16.47
N LEU A 237 -5.13 8.08 -15.23
CA LEU A 237 -6.24 7.16 -14.96
C LEU A 237 -7.59 7.77 -15.38
N TYR A 238 -7.83 9.04 -15.04
CA TYR A 238 -9.05 9.74 -15.40
C TYR A 238 -9.24 9.81 -16.91
N ASN A 239 -8.24 10.24 -17.64
CA ASN A 239 -8.34 10.39 -19.11
C ASN A 239 -8.59 9.04 -19.80
N GLU A 240 -8.01 7.97 -19.31
CA GLU A 240 -8.03 6.66 -19.93
C GLU A 240 -9.20 5.76 -19.49
N LEU A 241 -9.76 6.02 -18.28
CA LEU A 241 -10.73 5.12 -17.66
C LEU A 241 -12.08 5.79 -17.31
N LYS A 242 -12.25 7.11 -17.49
CA LYS A 242 -13.51 7.82 -17.16
C LYS A 242 -14.74 7.25 -17.84
N ASP A 243 -14.57 6.68 -19.05
CA ASP A 243 -15.64 6.08 -19.82
C ASP A 243 -15.77 4.56 -19.63
N ARG A 244 -14.94 3.96 -18.75
CA ARG A 244 -15.04 2.55 -18.40
C ARG A 244 -16.19 2.35 -17.38
N PRO A 245 -17.25 1.61 -17.70
CA PRO A 245 -18.46 1.53 -16.88
C PRO A 245 -18.20 1.00 -15.46
N ASN A 246 -17.22 0.12 -15.32
CA ASN A 246 -16.86 -0.52 -14.04
C ASN A 246 -15.71 0.24 -13.32
N THR A 247 -15.59 1.56 -13.51
CA THR A 247 -14.58 2.37 -12.82
C THR A 247 -15.19 3.62 -12.22
N LYS A 248 -15.08 3.75 -10.90
CA LYS A 248 -15.38 4.99 -10.19
C LYS A 248 -14.08 5.69 -9.83
N LEU A 249 -13.91 6.92 -10.30
CA LEU A 249 -12.74 7.77 -10.07
C LEU A 249 -13.12 8.89 -9.10
N VAL A 250 -12.41 8.98 -7.98
CA VAL A 250 -12.66 9.95 -6.91
C VAL A 250 -11.39 10.76 -6.66
N LEU A 251 -11.50 12.08 -6.82
CA LEU A 251 -10.44 13.02 -6.47
C LEU A 251 -10.90 13.88 -5.31
N LEU A 252 -10.25 13.71 -4.16
CA LEU A 252 -10.54 14.43 -2.93
C LEU A 252 -9.64 15.65 -2.77
N ASN A 253 -10.08 16.62 -1.97
CA ASN A 253 -9.29 17.81 -1.66
C ASN A 253 -8.56 17.64 -0.32
N ASN A 254 -7.31 18.11 -0.26
CA ASN A 254 -6.54 18.29 0.99
C ASN A 254 -6.29 17.02 1.81
N LYS A 255 -6.38 15.83 1.22
CA LYS A 255 -6.15 14.54 1.91
C LYS A 255 -4.70 14.07 1.86
N GLY A 256 -3.81 14.80 1.14
CA GLY A 256 -2.41 14.38 0.97
C GLY A 256 -2.30 12.98 0.41
N HIS A 257 -1.38 12.18 0.96
CA HIS A 257 -1.16 10.81 0.52
C HIS A 257 -2.11 9.78 1.15
N ASN A 258 -2.97 10.18 2.12
CA ASN A 258 -3.89 9.29 2.83
C ASN A 258 -5.35 9.73 2.58
N PRO A 259 -5.93 9.38 1.43
CA PRO A 259 -7.25 9.89 1.03
C PRO A 259 -8.39 9.43 1.94
N ASN A 260 -8.20 8.35 2.68
CA ASN A 260 -9.15 7.79 3.64
C ASN A 260 -9.10 8.47 5.03
N TYR A 261 -8.17 9.40 5.27
CA TYR A 261 -8.07 10.12 6.54
C TYR A 261 -8.87 11.43 6.51
N THR A 262 -9.29 11.91 7.68
CA THR A 262 -9.82 13.27 7.81
C THR A 262 -8.75 14.32 7.49
N GLU A 263 -9.15 15.53 7.06
CA GLU A 263 -8.17 16.61 6.82
C GLU A 263 -7.34 16.96 8.07
N ASP A 264 -7.96 16.91 9.25
CA ASP A 264 -7.27 17.18 10.51
C ASP A 264 -6.26 16.09 10.87
N ALA A 265 -6.57 14.83 10.58
CA ALA A 265 -5.62 13.72 10.72
C ALA A 265 -4.42 13.90 9.79
N VAL A 266 -4.65 14.27 8.53
CA VAL A 266 -3.58 14.55 7.56
C VAL A 266 -2.69 15.71 8.02
N LYS A 267 -3.26 16.81 8.52
CA LYS A 267 -2.49 17.93 9.08
C LYS A 267 -1.62 17.47 10.26
N TYR A 268 -2.21 16.72 11.19
CA TYR A 268 -1.52 16.23 12.38
C TYR A 268 -0.40 15.22 12.03
N LEU A 269 -0.62 14.35 11.06
CA LEU A 269 0.39 13.44 10.52
C LEU A 269 1.56 14.20 9.85
N ASN A 270 1.28 15.30 9.16
CA ASN A 270 2.31 16.16 8.56
C ASN A 270 3.15 16.89 9.62
N GLU A 271 2.56 17.36 10.71
CA GLU A 271 3.27 17.94 11.86
C GLU A 271 4.20 16.91 12.49
N TYR A 272 3.68 15.70 12.78
CA TYR A 272 4.46 14.56 13.27
C TYR A 272 5.65 14.25 12.36
N THR A 273 5.41 14.10 11.07
CA THR A 273 6.43 13.71 10.08
C THR A 273 7.52 14.77 9.95
N THR A 274 7.14 16.05 9.99
CA THR A 274 8.05 17.19 9.96
C THR A 274 8.93 17.21 11.19
N LEU A 275 8.35 17.06 12.38
CA LEU A 275 9.09 17.03 13.63
C LEU A 275 10.00 15.80 13.74
N LYS A 276 9.51 14.60 13.37
CA LYS A 276 10.29 13.37 13.28
C LYS A 276 11.54 13.56 12.43
N THR A 277 11.37 14.08 11.22
CA THR A 277 12.46 14.31 10.28
C THR A 277 13.50 15.29 10.85
N LYS A 278 13.05 16.38 11.48
CA LYS A 278 13.93 17.36 12.15
C LYS A 278 14.73 16.74 13.30
N LEU A 279 14.07 15.90 14.12
CA LEU A 279 14.72 15.24 15.26
C LEU A 279 15.71 14.16 14.83
N LEU A 280 15.39 13.39 13.79
CA LEU A 280 16.31 12.41 13.20
C LEU A 280 17.56 13.06 12.63
N LYS A 281 17.43 14.13 11.84
CA LYS A 281 18.57 14.91 11.33
C LYS A 281 19.47 15.46 12.46
N LYS A 282 18.88 15.82 13.60
CA LYS A 282 19.61 16.28 14.80
C LYS A 282 20.09 15.14 15.70
N LYS A 283 19.92 13.87 15.30
CA LYS A 283 20.25 12.67 16.10
C LYS A 283 19.61 12.65 17.50
N LYS A 284 18.44 13.29 17.66
CA LYS A 284 17.74 13.36 18.94
C LYS A 284 16.90 12.11 19.24
N LEU A 285 16.62 11.26 18.24
CA LEU A 285 15.89 10.00 18.36
C LEU A 285 16.84 8.78 18.24
N ASN A 286 18.03 8.87 18.84
CA ASN A 286 19.11 7.90 18.69
C ASN A 286 19.05 6.72 19.67
N THR A 287 18.10 6.72 20.62
CA THR A 287 17.91 5.59 21.57
C THR A 287 16.46 5.12 21.53
N PRO A 288 16.21 3.81 21.86
CA PRO A 288 14.84 3.29 21.93
C PRO A 288 13.94 4.11 22.88
N LYS A 289 14.45 4.48 24.07
CA LYS A 289 13.69 5.31 25.02
C LYS A 289 13.24 6.64 24.41
N LYS A 290 14.16 7.38 23.76
CA LYS A 290 13.81 8.68 23.15
C LYS A 290 12.80 8.53 22.01
N ARG A 291 12.86 7.44 21.25
CA ARG A 291 11.86 7.14 20.23
C ARG A 291 10.50 6.85 20.85
N ASN A 292 10.47 6.01 21.87
CA ASN A 292 9.23 5.67 22.57
C ASN A 292 8.60 6.92 23.22
N ASP A 293 9.39 7.75 23.92
CA ASP A 293 8.90 9.01 24.51
C ASP A 293 8.34 9.94 23.42
N PHE A 294 8.98 10.02 22.26
CA PHE A 294 8.51 10.81 21.12
C PHE A 294 7.21 10.27 20.54
N VAL A 295 7.11 8.96 20.29
CA VAL A 295 5.91 8.31 19.76
C VAL A 295 4.73 8.49 20.71
N ASN A 296 4.94 8.31 22.02
CA ASN A 296 3.91 8.46 23.05
C ASN A 296 3.47 9.89 23.30
N SER A 297 4.18 10.89 22.76
CA SER A 297 3.79 12.30 22.86
C SER A 297 2.70 12.71 21.86
N PHE A 298 2.27 11.80 20.97
CA PHE A 298 1.24 12.05 19.96
C PHE A 298 -0.01 11.21 20.20
N ASP A 299 -1.16 11.77 19.80
CA ASP A 299 -2.44 11.04 19.76
C ASP A 299 -2.57 10.30 18.43
N TRP A 300 -2.32 9.01 18.45
CA TRP A 300 -2.39 8.15 17.27
C TRP A 300 -3.81 7.88 16.79
N ASN A 301 -4.81 7.98 17.66
CA ASN A 301 -6.22 7.91 17.26
C ASN A 301 -6.60 9.11 16.39
N LYS A 302 -6.18 10.30 16.82
CA LYS A 302 -6.36 11.52 16.03
C LYS A 302 -5.57 11.48 14.72
N MET A 303 -4.30 11.01 14.78
CA MET A 303 -3.40 10.99 13.62
C MET A 303 -3.87 10.06 12.49
N THR A 304 -4.60 9.02 12.83
CA THR A 304 -5.11 8.01 11.89
C THR A 304 -6.64 8.00 11.84
N GLN A 305 -7.27 9.13 12.16
CA GLN A 305 -8.72 9.25 12.13
C GLN A 305 -9.24 9.08 10.71
N GLN A 306 -10.11 8.10 10.55
CA GLN A 306 -10.70 7.72 9.27
C GLN A 306 -11.84 8.68 8.89
N ASP A 307 -11.97 8.96 7.59
CA ASP A 307 -13.06 9.78 7.03
C ASP A 307 -14.25 8.89 6.70
N GLU A 308 -15.35 9.08 7.41
CA GLU A 308 -16.54 8.24 7.28
C GLU A 308 -17.20 8.36 5.90
N GLU A 309 -17.15 9.52 5.23
CA GLU A 309 -17.73 9.68 3.88
C GLU A 309 -16.96 8.87 2.84
N VAL A 310 -15.64 8.83 2.97
CA VAL A 310 -14.77 8.01 2.11
C VAL A 310 -15.01 6.53 2.39
N TRP A 311 -15.11 6.15 3.67
CA TRP A 311 -15.38 4.77 4.05
C TRP A 311 -16.76 4.28 3.63
N ASN A 312 -17.78 5.12 3.66
CA ASN A 312 -19.10 4.78 3.13
C ASN A 312 -19.02 4.43 1.64
N GLN A 313 -18.27 5.19 0.84
CA GLN A 313 -18.05 4.87 -0.58
C GLN A 313 -17.29 3.56 -0.78
N ILE A 314 -16.27 3.28 0.05
CA ILE A 314 -15.49 2.03 -0.01
C ILE A 314 -16.40 0.84 0.31
N ILE A 315 -17.15 0.90 1.40
CA ILE A 315 -18.03 -0.21 1.84
C ILE A 315 -19.19 -0.42 0.86
N GLU A 316 -19.80 0.64 0.34
CA GLU A 316 -20.81 0.55 -0.71
C GLU A 316 -20.26 -0.13 -1.97
N HIS A 317 -19.06 0.21 -2.38
CA HIS A 317 -18.41 -0.41 -3.52
C HIS A 317 -18.11 -1.90 -3.29
N LEU A 318 -17.67 -2.29 -2.08
CA LEU A 318 -17.31 -3.68 -1.77
C LEU A 318 -18.55 -4.58 -1.52
N LYS A 319 -19.66 -4.05 -1.07
CA LYS A 319 -20.93 -4.80 -0.94
C LYS A 319 -21.56 -5.10 -2.29
#